data_90bdb0844ac3a204db5b6d614bf09aec
#
_entry.id   90bdb0844ac3a204db5b6d614bf09aec
#
_cell.length_a   1.000
_cell.length_b   1.000
_cell.length_c   1.000
_cell.angle_alpha   90.00
_cell.angle_beta   90.00
_cell.angle_gamma   90.00
#
_symmetry.space_group_name_H-M   'P 1'
#
loop_
_entity.id
_entity.type
_entity.pdbx_description
1 polymer ?
#
loop_
_entity_poly.entity_id
_entity_poly.type
_entity_poly.pdbx_seq_one_letter_code
_entity_poly.pdbx_strand_id
1 'polypeptide(L)'
;MKDKLQQLRSKIDELDTKLVRLLNERTKLVLEIGKIKHASGDEIYAPDREDAVLRRIVEKGDGPLPADSLRAIYREIMSASLALEKPLVIAYLGPEATYSHMAVIKKFGSSLKHEPLPSITDVFTEVSKGRADYGVEPIENSTEGAVTHTYDMFVDSELKICAQIVLQIRHNLMAACPREAVKRLYSIPQVFAQCRQWLQVNMPHAELVETSSSTRAAQIVKTEPNAGALASSLAAEMYGLTILDANIQDSSENVTRFLVIGRKYPPRTGNDKTSLMFSVQDRVGALHDSIASFKKFKINMTKIESRPSKKKAWEYYFFVDCLGHCDDGRVKKALGELAKHTMFVKILGSYPNVNG
;
A
#
# COMPACT_ATOMS: atom_id res chain seq x y z
N MET A 1 14.59 32.05 33.49
CA MET A 1 14.00 30.88 32.77
C MET A 1 13.01 31.30 31.68
N LYS A 2 12.05 32.18 31.96
CA LYS A 2 11.07 32.68 30.95
C LYS A 2 11.73 33.37 29.74
N ASP A 3 12.72 34.21 29.93
CA ASP A 3 13.44 34.91 28.84
C ASP A 3 14.17 33.95 27.91
N LYS A 4 14.83 32.90 28.47
CA LYS A 4 15.51 31.90 27.65
C LYS A 4 14.54 31.09 26.80
N LEU A 5 13.36 30.74 27.36
CA LEU A 5 12.29 30.05 26.61
C LEU A 5 11.78 30.94 25.48
N GLN A 6 11.57 32.23 25.73
CA GLN A 6 11.09 33.15 24.71
C GLN A 6 12.13 33.31 23.58
N GLN A 7 13.41 33.43 23.90
CA GLN A 7 14.49 33.47 22.90
C GLN A 7 14.57 32.23 22.03
N LEU A 8 14.35 31.03 22.61
CA LEU A 8 14.31 29.78 21.84
C LEU A 8 13.10 29.71 20.91
N ARG A 9 11.94 30.16 21.37
CA ARG A 9 10.73 30.26 20.53
C ARG A 9 10.94 31.22 19.36
N SER A 10 11.49 32.39 19.58
CA SER A 10 11.81 33.33 18.50
C SER A 10 12.76 32.76 17.45
N LYS A 11 13.76 31.96 17.87
CA LYS A 11 14.63 31.24 16.92
C LYS A 11 13.90 30.17 16.11
N ILE A 12 12.94 29.48 16.72
CA ILE A 12 12.09 28.53 16.01
C ILE A 12 11.24 29.26 14.96
N ASP A 13 10.61 30.38 15.32
CA ASP A 13 9.80 31.20 14.40
C ASP A 13 10.61 31.68 13.18
N GLU A 14 11.89 32.06 13.39
CA GLU A 14 12.79 32.41 12.29
C GLU A 14 13.11 31.21 11.39
N LEU A 15 13.31 30.02 11.96
CA LEU A 15 13.54 28.79 11.20
C LEU A 15 12.30 28.38 10.41
N ASP A 16 11.12 28.46 11.02
CA ASP A 16 9.85 28.15 10.36
C ASP A 16 9.61 29.08 9.16
N THR A 17 9.92 30.37 9.30
CA THR A 17 9.85 31.32 8.19
C THR A 17 10.76 30.93 7.04
N LYS A 18 11.99 30.47 7.33
CA LYS A 18 12.94 29.98 6.30
C LYS A 18 12.43 28.67 5.65
N LEU A 19 11.87 27.75 6.46
CA LEU A 19 11.30 26.50 5.95
C LEU A 19 10.15 26.76 4.98
N VAL A 20 9.19 27.63 5.34
CA VAL A 20 8.08 28.01 4.45
C VAL A 20 8.60 28.59 3.13
N ARG A 21 9.61 29.46 3.18
CA ARG A 21 10.23 30.03 1.97
C ARG A 21 10.86 28.94 1.09
N LEU A 22 11.66 28.02 1.67
CA LEU A 22 12.31 26.94 0.94
C LEU A 22 11.30 25.95 0.34
N LEU A 23 10.21 25.65 1.05
CA LEU A 23 9.12 24.82 0.54
C LEU A 23 8.46 25.46 -0.67
N ASN A 24 8.20 26.78 -0.65
CA ASN A 24 7.63 27.50 -1.78
C ASN A 24 8.60 27.56 -2.98
N GLU A 25 9.89 27.78 -2.74
CA GLU A 25 10.92 27.74 -3.79
C GLU A 25 10.99 26.35 -4.44
N ARG A 26 11.01 25.29 -3.63
CA ARG A 26 10.96 23.91 -4.12
C ARG A 26 9.72 23.65 -4.96
N THR A 27 8.55 24.11 -4.50
CA THR A 27 7.27 23.90 -5.21
C THR A 27 7.26 24.59 -6.57
N LYS A 28 7.82 25.81 -6.69
CA LYS A 28 7.95 26.48 -8.00
C LYS A 28 8.75 25.63 -8.99
N LEU A 29 9.87 25.04 -8.58
CA LEU A 29 10.66 24.15 -9.43
C LEU A 29 9.90 22.87 -9.82
N VAL A 30 9.09 22.31 -8.90
CA VAL A 30 8.25 21.15 -9.20
C VAL A 30 7.20 21.50 -10.27
N LEU A 31 6.54 22.65 -10.17
CA LEU A 31 5.58 23.12 -11.18
C LEU A 31 6.22 23.33 -12.55
N GLU A 32 7.45 23.78 -12.63
CA GLU A 32 8.20 23.89 -13.89
C GLU A 32 8.49 22.49 -14.48
N ILE A 33 8.94 21.54 -13.65
CA ILE A 33 9.14 20.14 -14.06
C ILE A 33 7.82 19.53 -14.56
N GLY A 34 6.70 19.80 -13.88
CA GLY A 34 5.38 19.33 -14.28
C GLY A 34 4.99 19.81 -15.67
N LYS A 35 5.24 21.08 -16.00
CA LYS A 35 5.00 21.62 -17.35
C LYS A 35 5.81 20.89 -18.43
N ILE A 36 7.09 20.58 -18.14
CA ILE A 36 7.96 19.83 -19.06
C ILE A 36 7.43 18.41 -19.28
N LYS A 37 7.11 17.69 -18.20
CA LYS A 37 6.56 16.34 -18.26
C LYS A 37 5.24 16.28 -19.02
N HIS A 38 4.37 17.27 -18.79
CA HIS A 38 3.11 17.36 -19.48
C HIS A 38 3.31 17.55 -21.01
N ALA A 39 4.28 18.36 -21.40
CA ALA A 39 4.62 18.58 -22.80
C ALA A 39 5.24 17.35 -23.47
N SER A 40 6.01 16.52 -22.74
CA SER A 40 6.60 15.27 -23.25
C SER A 40 5.67 14.06 -23.14
N GLY A 41 4.51 14.16 -22.48
CA GLY A 41 3.61 13.02 -22.26
C GLY A 41 4.12 12.01 -21.24
N ASP A 42 5.06 12.44 -20.37
CA ASP A 42 5.59 11.60 -19.31
C ASP A 42 4.62 11.52 -18.12
N GLU A 43 4.72 10.42 -17.36
CA GLU A 43 3.94 10.24 -16.12
C GLU A 43 4.37 11.26 -15.07
N ILE A 44 3.40 11.92 -14.46
CA ILE A 44 3.65 12.92 -13.41
C ILE A 44 4.18 12.23 -12.15
N TYR A 45 3.51 11.16 -11.70
CA TYR A 45 3.97 10.34 -10.59
C TYR A 45 5.12 9.42 -11.04
N ALA A 46 6.25 9.51 -10.37
CA ALA A 46 7.48 8.76 -10.63
C ALA A 46 7.93 8.04 -9.35
N PRO A 47 7.49 6.77 -9.13
CA PRO A 47 7.81 6.00 -7.92
C PRO A 47 9.32 5.83 -7.69
N ASP A 48 10.08 5.66 -8.76
CA ASP A 48 11.54 5.58 -8.77
C ASP A 48 12.20 6.86 -8.24
N ARG A 49 11.71 8.01 -8.68
CA ARG A 49 12.19 9.33 -8.24
C ARG A 49 11.82 9.60 -6.78
N GLU A 50 10.58 9.26 -6.39
CA GLU A 50 10.12 9.37 -5.01
C GLU A 50 11.02 8.57 -4.07
N ASP A 51 11.28 7.31 -4.39
CA ASP A 51 12.14 6.43 -3.60
C ASP A 51 13.58 6.98 -3.51
N ALA A 52 14.12 7.47 -4.63
CA ALA A 52 15.45 8.09 -4.66
C ALA A 52 15.52 9.37 -3.79
N VAL A 53 14.47 10.18 -3.76
CA VAL A 53 14.38 11.37 -2.90
C VAL A 53 14.34 10.96 -1.44
N LEU A 54 13.48 10.02 -1.06
CA LEU A 54 13.34 9.57 0.33
C LEU A 54 14.64 8.93 0.86
N ARG A 55 15.31 8.11 0.06
CA ARG A 55 16.63 7.54 0.43
C ARG A 55 17.65 8.65 0.69
N ARG A 56 17.81 9.59 -0.24
CA ARG A 56 18.75 10.70 -0.11
C ARG A 56 18.48 11.58 1.11
N ILE A 57 17.21 11.82 1.45
CA ILE A 57 16.84 12.63 2.63
C ILE A 57 17.23 11.91 3.91
N VAL A 58 16.98 10.61 4.00
CA VAL A 58 17.39 9.81 5.16
C VAL A 58 18.92 9.76 5.29
N GLU A 59 19.64 9.55 4.19
CA GLU A 59 21.12 9.55 4.17
C GLU A 59 21.74 10.89 4.60
N LYS A 60 21.05 12.00 4.34
CA LYS A 60 21.48 13.36 4.74
C LYS A 60 21.01 13.78 6.12
N GLY A 61 20.12 13.02 6.72
CA GLY A 61 19.61 13.29 8.06
C GLY A 61 20.62 12.91 9.13
N ASP A 62 21.40 13.90 9.59
CA ASP A 62 22.42 13.78 10.63
C ASP A 62 21.97 14.37 11.99
N GLY A 63 20.72 14.82 12.07
CA GLY A 63 20.16 15.46 13.26
C GLY A 63 19.30 14.52 14.13
N PRO A 64 18.61 15.09 15.14
CA PRO A 64 17.80 14.33 16.10
C PRO A 64 16.50 13.76 15.53
N LEU A 65 16.10 14.13 14.29
CA LEU A 65 14.88 13.60 13.67
C LEU A 65 15.10 12.16 13.21
N PRO A 66 14.28 11.20 13.67
CA PRO A 66 14.34 9.81 13.20
C PRO A 66 14.07 9.71 11.69
N ALA A 67 14.65 8.69 11.05
CA ALA A 67 14.46 8.43 9.62
C ALA A 67 12.99 8.34 9.19
N ASP A 68 12.15 7.70 10.02
CA ASP A 68 10.71 7.56 9.73
C ASP A 68 9.97 8.89 9.79
N SER A 69 10.35 9.78 10.72
CA SER A 69 9.80 11.14 10.78
C SER A 69 10.17 11.96 9.56
N LEU A 70 11.44 11.87 9.11
CA LEU A 70 11.89 12.52 7.87
C LEU A 70 11.12 11.99 6.65
N ARG A 71 10.91 10.67 6.56
CA ARG A 71 10.12 10.06 5.48
C ARG A 71 8.67 10.57 5.49
N ALA A 72 8.03 10.67 6.65
CA ALA A 72 6.67 11.14 6.79
C ALA A 72 6.53 12.61 6.35
N ILE A 73 7.40 13.49 6.83
CA ILE A 73 7.42 14.91 6.45
C ILE A 73 7.61 15.06 4.94
N TYR A 74 8.62 14.40 4.36
CA TYR A 74 8.89 14.52 2.92
C TYR A 74 7.81 13.91 2.05
N ARG A 75 7.10 12.89 2.52
CA ARG A 75 5.91 12.35 1.83
C ARG A 75 4.84 13.43 1.68
N GLU A 76 4.50 14.14 2.75
CA GLU A 76 3.50 15.22 2.69
C GLU A 76 3.96 16.39 1.82
N ILE A 77 5.24 16.76 1.86
CA ILE A 77 5.82 17.77 0.96
C ILE A 77 5.68 17.35 -0.51
N MET A 78 5.93 16.07 -0.82
CA MET A 78 5.79 15.54 -2.19
C MET A 78 4.33 15.42 -2.59
N SER A 79 3.46 14.97 -1.70
CA SER A 79 2.02 14.88 -1.90
C SER A 79 1.40 16.24 -2.25
N ALA A 80 1.70 17.26 -1.44
CA ALA A 80 1.24 18.63 -1.70
C ALA A 80 1.77 19.18 -3.04
N SER A 81 3.02 18.88 -3.38
CA SER A 81 3.59 19.27 -4.66
C SER A 81 2.91 18.60 -5.84
N LEU A 82 2.64 17.29 -5.76
CA LEU A 82 1.92 16.53 -6.79
C LEU A 82 0.49 17.05 -6.97
N ALA A 83 -0.21 17.36 -5.88
CA ALA A 83 -1.57 17.91 -5.93
C ALA A 83 -1.65 19.24 -6.70
N LEU A 84 -0.61 20.06 -6.60
CA LEU A 84 -0.49 21.33 -7.34
C LEU A 84 -0.07 21.13 -8.81
N GLU A 85 0.70 20.10 -9.11
CA GLU A 85 1.15 19.77 -10.46
C GLU A 85 0.00 19.19 -11.30
N LYS A 86 -0.71 18.23 -10.74
CA LYS A 86 -1.93 17.61 -11.27
C LYS A 86 -2.76 17.03 -10.13
N PRO A 87 -4.06 17.30 -10.05
CA PRO A 87 -4.93 16.68 -9.06
C PRO A 87 -5.13 15.18 -9.39
N LEU A 88 -4.14 14.37 -8.98
CA LEU A 88 -4.21 12.93 -9.18
C LEU A 88 -5.34 12.32 -8.35
N VAL A 89 -6.04 11.36 -8.95
CA VAL A 89 -7.08 10.55 -8.30
C VAL A 89 -6.52 9.16 -8.02
N ILE A 90 -6.54 8.76 -6.75
CA ILE A 90 -6.08 7.45 -6.29
C ILE A 90 -7.29 6.63 -5.85
N ALA A 91 -7.68 5.67 -6.67
CA ALA A 91 -8.76 4.74 -6.34
C ALA A 91 -8.26 3.63 -5.40
N TYR A 92 -9.14 3.14 -4.53
CA TYR A 92 -8.79 2.05 -3.62
C TYR A 92 -10.03 1.29 -3.17
N LEU A 93 -9.84 0.05 -2.69
CA LEU A 93 -10.93 -0.73 -2.10
C LEU A 93 -11.43 -0.07 -0.83
N GLY A 94 -12.63 0.52 -0.92
CA GLY A 94 -13.31 1.21 0.18
C GLY A 94 -13.89 0.27 1.25
N PRO A 95 -14.60 0.86 2.19
CA PRO A 95 -14.87 2.29 2.38
C PRO A 95 -13.65 3.08 2.91
N GLU A 96 -13.85 4.36 3.20
CA GLU A 96 -12.84 5.18 3.90
C GLU A 96 -12.44 4.56 5.24
N ALA A 97 -11.27 4.98 5.78
CA ALA A 97 -10.71 4.52 7.06
C ALA A 97 -10.36 3.02 7.12
N THR A 98 -10.38 2.30 6.00
CA THR A 98 -9.87 0.91 5.90
C THR A 98 -8.34 0.89 5.85
N TYR A 99 -7.75 -0.31 5.95
CA TYR A 99 -6.32 -0.50 5.73
C TYR A 99 -5.89 -0.17 4.29
N SER A 100 -6.79 -0.35 3.30
CA SER A 100 -6.54 0.13 1.92
C SER A 100 -6.40 1.65 1.89
N HIS A 101 -7.26 2.40 2.59
CA HIS A 101 -7.11 3.85 2.72
C HIS A 101 -5.81 4.24 3.44
N MET A 102 -5.45 3.54 4.52
CA MET A 102 -4.16 3.75 5.19
C MET A 102 -2.97 3.51 4.26
N ALA A 103 -3.04 2.49 3.39
CA ALA A 103 -2.01 2.22 2.40
C ALA A 103 -1.89 3.36 1.37
N VAL A 104 -3.03 3.93 0.92
CA VAL A 104 -3.05 5.12 0.05
C VAL A 104 -2.35 6.29 0.73
N ILE A 105 -2.74 6.64 1.95
CA ILE A 105 -2.13 7.74 2.72
C ILE A 105 -0.64 7.48 2.95
N LYS A 106 -0.27 6.24 3.32
CA LYS A 106 1.14 5.85 3.52
C LYS A 106 1.98 6.05 2.27
N LYS A 107 1.44 5.86 1.09
CA LYS A 107 2.19 5.97 -0.18
C LYS A 107 2.12 7.36 -0.77
N PHE A 108 0.94 7.93 -0.85
CA PHE A 108 0.65 9.14 -1.60
C PHE A 108 0.49 10.40 -0.73
N GLY A 109 0.46 10.27 0.61
CA GLY A 109 0.15 11.37 1.52
C GLY A 109 -1.33 11.75 1.49
N SER A 110 -1.65 12.87 2.12
CA SER A 110 -3.05 13.30 2.35
C SER A 110 -3.56 14.35 1.36
N SER A 111 -2.69 14.92 0.51
CA SER A 111 -3.06 16.07 -0.32
C SER A 111 -3.71 15.70 -1.66
N LEU A 112 -3.68 14.43 -2.06
CA LEU A 112 -4.28 13.94 -3.30
C LEU A 112 -5.76 13.55 -3.10
N LYS A 113 -6.50 13.41 -4.19
CA LYS A 113 -7.87 12.90 -4.13
C LYS A 113 -7.86 11.39 -3.95
N HIS A 114 -8.40 10.90 -2.83
CA HIS A 114 -8.60 9.49 -2.54
C HIS A 114 -10.04 9.11 -2.85
N GLU A 115 -10.25 8.11 -3.73
CA GLU A 115 -11.56 7.68 -4.21
C GLU A 115 -11.87 6.26 -3.72
N PRO A 116 -12.70 6.08 -2.66
CA PRO A 116 -13.12 4.76 -2.19
C PRO A 116 -14.09 4.12 -3.18
N LEU A 117 -13.83 2.90 -3.61
CA LEU A 117 -14.67 2.14 -4.51
C LEU A 117 -15.19 0.86 -3.86
N PRO A 118 -16.36 0.36 -4.24
CA PRO A 118 -17.02 -0.75 -3.56
C PRO A 118 -16.34 -2.11 -3.79
N SER A 119 -15.57 -2.26 -4.88
CA SER A 119 -14.91 -3.53 -5.22
C SER A 119 -13.55 -3.35 -5.89
N ILE A 120 -12.70 -4.39 -5.81
CA ILE A 120 -11.44 -4.50 -6.54
C ILE A 120 -11.66 -4.32 -8.05
N THR A 121 -12.73 -4.91 -8.59
CA THR A 121 -13.10 -4.77 -10.01
C THR A 121 -13.34 -3.32 -10.40
N ASP A 122 -14.02 -2.54 -9.54
CA ASP A 122 -14.28 -1.14 -9.81
C ASP A 122 -12.99 -0.33 -9.83
N VAL A 123 -12.05 -0.61 -8.91
CA VAL A 123 -10.73 0.07 -8.90
C VAL A 123 -9.98 -0.20 -10.20
N PHE A 124 -9.87 -1.46 -10.64
CA PHE A 124 -9.25 -1.78 -11.93
C PHE A 124 -9.95 -1.09 -13.09
N THR A 125 -11.28 -1.02 -13.06
CA THR A 125 -12.10 -0.40 -14.10
C THR A 125 -11.88 1.11 -14.16
N GLU A 126 -11.87 1.81 -13.04
CA GLU A 126 -11.68 3.26 -12.96
C GLU A 126 -10.28 3.67 -13.47
N VAL A 127 -9.24 2.91 -13.08
CA VAL A 127 -7.87 3.15 -13.57
C VAL A 127 -7.75 2.84 -15.05
N SER A 128 -8.33 1.74 -15.52
CA SER A 128 -8.30 1.35 -16.94
C SER A 128 -8.98 2.38 -17.84
N LYS A 129 -10.13 2.91 -17.40
CA LYS A 129 -10.89 3.97 -18.10
C LYS A 129 -10.29 5.37 -17.95
N GLY A 130 -9.27 5.55 -17.13
CA GLY A 130 -8.60 6.83 -16.89
C GLY A 130 -9.37 7.82 -16.04
N ARG A 131 -10.37 7.36 -15.30
CA ARG A 131 -11.08 8.18 -14.32
C ARG A 131 -10.34 8.26 -12.98
N ALA A 132 -9.53 7.25 -12.67
CA ALA A 132 -8.47 7.33 -11.68
C ALA A 132 -7.10 7.21 -12.34
N ASP A 133 -6.10 7.88 -11.78
CA ASP A 133 -4.73 7.82 -12.27
C ASP A 133 -4.02 6.54 -11.81
N TYR A 134 -4.24 6.14 -10.55
CA TYR A 134 -3.70 4.93 -9.93
C TYR A 134 -4.75 4.24 -9.07
N GLY A 135 -4.54 2.94 -8.84
CA GLY A 135 -5.32 2.14 -7.90
C GLY A 135 -4.44 1.52 -6.83
N VAL A 136 -4.99 1.34 -5.63
CA VAL A 136 -4.30 0.65 -4.51
C VAL A 136 -5.14 -0.52 -4.06
N GLU A 137 -4.58 -1.74 -4.23
CA GLU A 137 -5.27 -2.99 -3.99
C GLU A 137 -4.48 -3.95 -3.10
N PRO A 138 -5.11 -4.62 -2.11
CA PRO A 138 -4.46 -5.67 -1.35
C PRO A 138 -4.16 -6.87 -2.26
N ILE A 139 -2.97 -7.46 -2.11
CA ILE A 139 -2.56 -8.66 -2.87
C ILE A 139 -2.35 -9.86 -1.96
N GLU A 140 -1.87 -9.64 -0.76
CA GLU A 140 -1.66 -10.70 0.22
C GLU A 140 -1.60 -10.16 1.65
N ASN A 141 -2.00 -10.98 2.59
CA ASN A 141 -1.83 -10.75 4.03
C ASN A 141 -1.03 -11.90 4.63
N SER A 142 -0.14 -11.63 5.59
CA SER A 142 0.74 -12.64 6.17
C SER A 142 0.01 -13.72 6.97
N THR A 143 -1.23 -13.45 7.41
CA THR A 143 -2.05 -14.39 8.20
C THR A 143 -3.16 -15.04 7.36
N GLU A 144 -3.76 -14.29 6.42
CA GLU A 144 -4.92 -14.73 5.61
C GLU A 144 -4.50 -15.29 4.23
N GLY A 145 -3.27 -15.03 3.81
CA GLY A 145 -2.76 -15.47 2.51
C GLY A 145 -3.12 -14.53 1.36
N ALA A 146 -3.27 -15.11 0.18
CA ALA A 146 -3.47 -14.39 -1.08
C ALA A 146 -4.86 -13.78 -1.21
N VAL A 147 -4.95 -12.52 -1.67
CA VAL A 147 -6.22 -11.90 -2.07
C VAL A 147 -6.53 -12.33 -3.50
N THR A 148 -7.23 -13.45 -3.61
CA THR A 148 -7.43 -14.17 -4.87
C THR A 148 -8.07 -13.33 -5.96
N HIS A 149 -8.98 -12.43 -5.61
CA HIS A 149 -9.67 -11.58 -6.58
C HIS A 149 -8.74 -10.58 -7.27
N THR A 150 -7.76 -10.03 -6.55
CA THR A 150 -6.75 -9.14 -7.14
C THR A 150 -5.89 -9.86 -8.19
N TYR A 151 -5.50 -11.12 -7.92
CA TYR A 151 -4.80 -11.94 -8.92
C TYR A 151 -5.65 -12.19 -10.16
N ASP A 152 -6.92 -12.55 -9.96
CA ASP A 152 -7.85 -12.82 -11.06
C ASP A 152 -8.01 -11.61 -11.99
N MET A 153 -8.03 -10.39 -11.42
CA MET A 153 -8.11 -9.16 -12.21
C MET A 153 -6.91 -8.94 -13.14
N PHE A 154 -5.71 -9.36 -12.75
CA PHE A 154 -4.53 -9.23 -13.60
C PHE A 154 -4.54 -10.14 -14.84
N VAL A 155 -5.36 -11.18 -14.86
CA VAL A 155 -5.44 -12.11 -16.01
C VAL A 155 -5.85 -11.35 -17.28
N ASP A 156 -6.89 -10.56 -17.21
CA ASP A 156 -7.48 -9.88 -18.35
C ASP A 156 -7.17 -8.35 -18.40
N SER A 157 -6.56 -7.79 -17.34
CA SER A 157 -6.22 -6.35 -17.28
C SER A 157 -4.88 -6.05 -17.94
N GLU A 158 -4.79 -4.96 -18.69
CA GLU A 158 -3.54 -4.42 -19.24
C GLU A 158 -2.79 -3.50 -18.26
N LEU A 159 -3.39 -3.19 -17.10
CA LEU A 159 -2.75 -2.37 -16.07
C LEU A 159 -1.47 -3.01 -15.56
N LYS A 160 -0.57 -2.17 -15.08
CA LYS A 160 0.75 -2.56 -14.59
C LYS A 160 0.89 -2.24 -13.11
N ILE A 161 1.68 -3.05 -12.43
CA ILE A 161 2.11 -2.77 -11.06
C ILE A 161 3.22 -1.73 -11.13
N CYS A 162 2.98 -0.57 -10.48
CA CYS A 162 3.92 0.56 -10.45
C CYS A 162 4.73 0.63 -9.17
N ALA A 163 4.16 0.15 -8.07
CA ALA A 163 4.79 0.13 -6.75
C ALA A 163 4.14 -0.93 -5.85
N GLN A 164 4.77 -1.21 -4.72
CA GLN A 164 4.20 -1.99 -3.63
C GLN A 164 4.19 -1.16 -2.33
N ILE A 165 3.25 -1.48 -1.46
CA ILE A 165 3.12 -0.91 -0.13
C ILE A 165 3.04 -2.06 0.85
N VAL A 166 3.87 -2.03 1.88
CA VAL A 166 3.84 -3.00 2.99
C VAL A 166 3.28 -2.26 4.19
N LEU A 167 2.16 -2.71 4.73
CA LEU A 167 1.47 -2.08 5.85
C LEU A 167 1.32 -3.07 6.98
N GLN A 168 1.85 -2.73 8.15
CA GLN A 168 1.60 -3.49 9.36
C GLN A 168 0.15 -3.26 9.80
N ILE A 169 -0.59 -4.34 10.01
CA ILE A 169 -1.97 -4.31 10.43
C ILE A 169 -2.02 -4.28 11.95
N ARG A 170 -2.62 -3.25 12.49
CA ARG A 170 -2.76 -3.05 13.93
C ARG A 170 -4.22 -2.76 14.26
N HIS A 171 -4.78 -3.58 15.13
CA HIS A 171 -6.15 -3.41 15.59
C HIS A 171 -6.17 -2.69 16.92
N ASN A 172 -7.11 -1.77 17.07
CA ASN A 172 -7.28 -1.00 18.29
C ASN A 172 -8.71 -1.14 18.78
N LEU A 173 -8.90 -1.23 20.09
CA LEU A 173 -10.21 -1.04 20.70
C LEU A 173 -10.46 0.46 20.81
N MET A 174 -11.59 0.91 20.27
CA MET A 174 -12.00 2.30 20.30
C MET A 174 -13.47 2.44 20.68
N ALA A 175 -13.82 3.53 21.37
CA ALA A 175 -15.17 3.83 21.79
C ALA A 175 -15.40 5.34 21.99
N ALA A 176 -16.66 5.73 22.14
CA ALA A 176 -17.09 7.05 22.59
C ALA A 176 -17.37 7.10 24.11
N CYS A 177 -17.15 5.99 24.85
CA CYS A 177 -17.39 5.85 26.28
C CYS A 177 -16.15 5.23 26.97
N PRO A 178 -16.06 5.28 28.31
CA PRO A 178 -15.01 4.57 29.05
C PRO A 178 -15.08 3.06 28.82
N ARG A 179 -13.94 2.38 28.94
CA ARG A 179 -13.79 0.95 28.68
C ARG A 179 -14.78 0.09 29.48
N GLU A 180 -14.98 0.41 30.75
CA GLU A 180 -15.83 -0.33 31.69
C GLU A 180 -17.32 -0.26 31.27
N ALA A 181 -17.71 0.74 30.50
CA ALA A 181 -19.05 0.89 29.98
C ALA A 181 -19.32 0.07 28.71
N VAL A 182 -18.28 -0.43 28.03
CA VAL A 182 -18.42 -1.15 26.78
C VAL A 182 -19.05 -2.52 27.02
N LYS A 183 -20.22 -2.76 26.42
CA LYS A 183 -20.98 -4.03 26.49
C LYS A 183 -21.00 -4.79 25.17
N ARG A 184 -20.88 -4.09 24.04
CA ARG A 184 -20.86 -4.65 22.70
C ARG A 184 -19.65 -4.21 21.93
N LEU A 185 -19.05 -5.16 21.20
CA LEU A 185 -17.88 -4.90 20.34
C LEU A 185 -18.24 -5.23 18.90
N TYR A 186 -18.01 -4.26 18.03
CA TYR A 186 -18.29 -4.33 16.61
C TYR A 186 -17.01 -4.50 15.81
N SER A 187 -16.96 -5.47 14.89
CA SER A 187 -15.90 -5.60 13.88
C SER A 187 -16.29 -6.66 12.83
N ILE A 188 -15.36 -6.93 11.91
CA ILE A 188 -15.48 -8.07 10.99
C ILE A 188 -14.97 -9.35 11.66
N PRO A 189 -15.44 -10.54 11.21
CA PRO A 189 -15.04 -11.83 11.78
C PRO A 189 -13.54 -12.05 11.84
N GLN A 190 -12.81 -11.64 10.80
CA GLN A 190 -11.34 -11.75 10.75
C GLN A 190 -10.64 -10.98 11.88
N VAL A 191 -11.10 -9.76 12.18
CA VAL A 191 -10.51 -8.95 13.25
C VAL A 191 -10.77 -9.56 14.61
N PHE A 192 -11.98 -10.09 14.84
CA PHE A 192 -12.27 -10.84 16.07
C PHE A 192 -11.39 -12.08 16.22
N ALA A 193 -11.16 -12.83 15.13
CA ALA A 193 -10.26 -13.97 15.14
C ALA A 193 -8.82 -13.59 15.46
N GLN A 194 -8.33 -12.47 14.91
CA GLN A 194 -6.97 -11.94 15.09
C GLN A 194 -6.73 -11.30 16.47
N CYS A 195 -7.79 -10.98 17.23
CA CYS A 195 -7.74 -10.41 18.57
C CYS A 195 -8.31 -11.36 19.64
N ARG A 196 -8.51 -12.63 19.32
CA ARG A 196 -9.28 -13.58 20.13
C ARG A 196 -8.74 -13.73 21.54
N GLN A 197 -7.44 -13.95 21.70
CA GLN A 197 -6.81 -14.16 23.00
C GLN A 197 -6.91 -12.91 23.86
N TRP A 198 -6.61 -11.75 23.27
CA TRP A 198 -6.72 -10.48 23.95
C TRP A 198 -8.16 -10.21 24.44
N LEU A 199 -9.16 -10.45 23.58
CA LEU A 199 -10.57 -10.25 23.92
C LEU A 199 -11.06 -11.16 25.05
N GLN A 200 -10.65 -12.44 25.05
CA GLN A 200 -11.00 -13.37 26.10
C GLN A 200 -10.48 -12.94 27.49
N VAL A 201 -9.32 -12.33 27.54
CA VAL A 201 -8.71 -11.87 28.80
C VAL A 201 -9.26 -10.51 29.23
N ASN A 202 -9.41 -9.59 28.29
CA ASN A 202 -9.62 -8.18 28.60
C ASN A 202 -11.08 -7.72 28.48
N MET A 203 -11.88 -8.41 27.67
CA MET A 203 -13.29 -8.05 27.40
C MET A 203 -14.23 -9.28 27.41
N PRO A 204 -14.10 -10.18 28.43
CA PRO A 204 -14.84 -11.47 28.46
C PRO A 204 -16.37 -11.31 28.54
N HIS A 205 -16.84 -10.13 28.94
CA HIS A 205 -18.27 -9.81 29.11
C HIS A 205 -18.90 -9.13 27.89
N ALA A 206 -18.10 -8.71 26.91
CA ALA A 206 -18.58 -7.98 25.77
C ALA A 206 -19.20 -8.92 24.72
N GLU A 207 -20.38 -8.59 24.25
CA GLU A 207 -21.02 -9.25 23.11
C GLU A 207 -20.26 -8.86 21.83
N LEU A 208 -19.88 -9.87 21.02
CA LEU A 208 -19.22 -9.64 19.73
C LEU A 208 -20.27 -9.59 18.62
N VAL A 209 -20.34 -8.47 17.91
CA VAL A 209 -21.31 -8.23 16.84
C VAL A 209 -20.58 -8.00 15.52
N GLU A 210 -20.87 -8.86 14.55
CA GLU A 210 -20.24 -8.81 13.24
C GLU A 210 -20.78 -7.66 12.37
N THR A 211 -19.90 -7.05 11.61
CA THR A 211 -20.20 -5.97 10.65
C THR A 211 -19.58 -6.25 9.29
N SER A 212 -20.06 -5.56 8.26
CA SER A 212 -19.56 -5.70 6.88
C SER A 212 -18.13 -5.13 6.69
N SER A 213 -17.68 -4.23 7.56
CA SER A 213 -16.33 -3.69 7.58
C SER A 213 -15.98 -3.13 8.97
N SER A 214 -14.69 -3.08 9.29
CA SER A 214 -14.21 -2.43 10.52
C SER A 214 -14.53 -0.93 10.56
N THR A 215 -14.61 -0.28 9.41
CA THR A 215 -15.07 1.09 9.29
C THR A 215 -16.56 1.22 9.64
N ARG A 216 -17.40 0.28 9.19
CA ARG A 216 -18.82 0.26 9.57
C ARG A 216 -18.99 0.09 11.08
N ALA A 217 -18.13 -0.72 11.71
CA ALA A 217 -18.09 -0.85 13.17
C ALA A 217 -17.83 0.51 13.85
N ALA A 218 -16.82 1.26 13.39
CA ALA A 218 -16.54 2.59 13.94
C ALA A 218 -17.69 3.59 13.75
N GLN A 219 -18.38 3.54 12.61
CA GLN A 219 -19.57 4.37 12.35
C GLN A 219 -20.71 4.08 13.33
N ILE A 220 -20.99 2.81 13.61
CA ILE A 220 -22.02 2.40 14.57
C ILE A 220 -21.67 2.92 15.96
N VAL A 221 -20.44 2.70 16.40
CA VAL A 221 -19.97 3.05 17.74
C VAL A 221 -19.99 4.56 18.00
N LYS A 222 -19.86 5.39 16.95
CA LYS A 222 -19.97 6.84 17.07
C LYS A 222 -21.31 7.29 17.69
N THR A 223 -22.40 6.55 17.46
CA THR A 223 -23.77 6.94 17.88
C THR A 223 -24.39 5.96 18.87
N GLU A 224 -23.85 4.75 19.00
CA GLU A 224 -24.40 3.72 19.87
C GLU A 224 -23.77 3.80 21.27
N PRO A 225 -24.56 3.96 22.33
CA PRO A 225 -24.05 4.03 23.69
C PRO A 225 -23.52 2.66 24.14
N ASN A 226 -22.47 2.69 24.96
CA ASN A 226 -21.82 1.49 25.55
C ASN A 226 -21.31 0.49 24.48
N ALA A 227 -20.93 0.98 23.32
CA ALA A 227 -20.38 0.19 22.23
C ALA A 227 -18.90 0.52 21.98
N GLY A 228 -18.14 -0.50 21.56
CA GLY A 228 -16.75 -0.37 21.12
C GLY A 228 -16.57 -0.98 19.74
N ALA A 229 -15.56 -0.53 19.01
CA ALA A 229 -15.17 -1.08 17.72
C ALA A 229 -13.72 -1.55 17.74
N LEU A 230 -13.44 -2.62 16.98
CA LEU A 230 -12.08 -3.02 16.67
C LEU A 230 -11.77 -2.59 15.24
N ALA A 231 -10.88 -1.59 15.08
CA ALA A 231 -10.56 -1.02 13.79
C ALA A 231 -9.16 -0.40 13.74
N SER A 232 -8.82 0.21 12.59
CA SER A 232 -7.58 0.94 12.37
C SER A 232 -7.52 2.25 13.18
N SER A 233 -6.33 2.76 13.45
CA SER A 233 -6.17 4.09 14.08
C SER A 233 -6.78 5.22 13.23
N LEU A 234 -6.74 5.08 11.90
CA LEU A 234 -7.38 6.04 10.99
C LEU A 234 -8.91 6.10 11.19
N ALA A 235 -9.54 4.97 11.51
CA ALA A 235 -10.97 4.96 11.82
C ALA A 235 -11.28 5.72 13.11
N ALA A 236 -10.44 5.59 14.14
CA ALA A 236 -10.60 6.38 15.37
C ALA A 236 -10.50 7.89 15.09
N GLU A 237 -9.50 8.31 14.34
CA GLU A 237 -9.30 9.70 13.95
C GLU A 237 -10.47 10.26 13.14
N MET A 238 -10.88 9.56 12.07
CA MET A 238 -11.93 10.04 11.16
C MET A 238 -13.33 10.09 11.82
N TYR A 239 -13.61 9.19 12.75
CA TYR A 239 -14.92 9.16 13.43
C TYR A 239 -14.93 9.83 14.80
N GLY A 240 -13.79 10.36 15.25
CA GLY A 240 -13.67 11.04 16.54
C GLY A 240 -13.85 10.12 17.74
N LEU A 241 -13.39 8.86 17.62
CA LEU A 241 -13.41 7.86 18.68
C LEU A 241 -12.10 7.86 19.47
N THR A 242 -12.19 7.57 20.76
CA THR A 242 -11.01 7.42 21.61
C THR A 242 -10.47 5.99 21.49
N ILE A 243 -9.18 5.85 21.21
CA ILE A 243 -8.50 4.55 21.31
C ILE A 243 -8.35 4.24 22.80
N LEU A 244 -9.02 3.19 23.26
CA LEU A 244 -8.98 2.72 24.65
C LEU A 244 -7.79 1.79 24.88
N ASP A 245 -7.55 0.88 23.92
CA ASP A 245 -6.40 -0.04 23.92
C ASP A 245 -5.85 -0.13 22.50
N ALA A 246 -4.53 0.06 22.38
CA ALA A 246 -3.85 0.03 21.09
C ALA A 246 -3.16 -1.31 20.85
N ASN A 247 -3.11 -1.72 19.55
CA ASN A 247 -2.36 -2.90 19.10
C ASN A 247 -2.78 -4.20 19.81
N ILE A 248 -4.08 -4.48 19.84
CA ILE A 248 -4.68 -5.60 20.56
C ILE A 248 -4.69 -6.93 19.79
N GLN A 249 -4.12 -6.98 18.59
CA GLN A 249 -3.99 -8.21 17.81
C GLN A 249 -3.06 -9.22 18.50
N ASP A 250 -3.40 -10.51 18.42
CA ASP A 250 -2.65 -11.61 19.06
C ASP A 250 -1.25 -11.80 18.42
N SER A 251 -1.10 -11.50 17.12
CA SER A 251 0.18 -11.55 16.41
C SER A 251 0.68 -10.15 16.06
N SER A 252 1.91 -9.84 16.44
CA SER A 252 2.58 -8.58 16.05
C SER A 252 3.03 -8.56 14.58
N GLU A 253 3.04 -9.72 13.90
CA GLU A 253 3.58 -9.89 12.54
C GLU A 253 2.49 -9.89 11.45
N ASN A 254 1.33 -9.30 11.73
CA ASN A 254 0.27 -9.17 10.76
C ASN A 254 0.59 -8.05 9.78
N VAL A 255 0.95 -8.41 8.56
CA VAL A 255 1.36 -7.49 7.50
C VAL A 255 0.51 -7.71 6.25
N THR A 256 0.01 -6.65 5.66
CA THR A 256 -0.65 -6.69 4.35
C THR A 256 0.22 -6.00 3.31
N ARG A 257 0.43 -6.67 2.19
CA ARG A 257 1.05 -6.10 1.01
C ARG A 257 -0.05 -5.62 0.06
N PHE A 258 0.09 -4.37 -0.38
CA PHE A 258 -0.74 -3.73 -1.39
C PHE A 258 0.08 -3.46 -2.63
N LEU A 259 -0.60 -3.43 -3.77
CA LEU A 259 -0.02 -3.04 -5.06
C LEU A 259 -0.60 -1.70 -5.48
N VAL A 260 0.25 -0.86 -6.03
CA VAL A 260 -0.16 0.31 -6.79
C VAL A 260 -0.25 -0.09 -8.25
N ILE A 261 -1.45 0.03 -8.83
CA ILE A 261 -1.69 -0.26 -10.25
C ILE A 261 -1.85 1.03 -11.05
N GLY A 262 -1.33 1.04 -12.26
CA GLY A 262 -1.38 2.15 -13.19
C GLY A 262 -1.22 1.66 -14.63
N ARG A 263 -1.00 2.56 -15.60
CA ARG A 263 -0.90 2.20 -17.02
C ARG A 263 0.50 1.77 -17.44
N LYS A 264 1.52 2.25 -16.75
CA LYS A 264 2.93 1.95 -17.03
C LYS A 264 3.65 1.60 -15.73
N TYR A 265 4.68 0.80 -15.77
CA TYR A 265 5.58 0.59 -14.64
C TYR A 265 6.79 1.55 -14.74
N PRO A 266 7.42 1.91 -13.59
CA PRO A 266 8.54 2.86 -13.57
C PRO A 266 9.81 2.31 -14.23
N PRO A 267 10.78 3.18 -14.57
CA PRO A 267 12.10 2.78 -15.02
C PRO A 267 12.92 2.11 -13.90
N ARG A 268 14.06 1.52 -14.25
CA ARG A 268 14.96 0.83 -13.33
C ARG A 268 15.51 1.73 -12.22
N THR A 269 15.52 1.21 -10.99
CA THR A 269 16.13 1.86 -9.83
C THR A 269 17.44 1.20 -9.39
N GLY A 270 17.70 -0.02 -9.85
CA GLY A 270 18.83 -0.84 -9.41
C GLY A 270 18.50 -1.77 -8.24
N ASN A 271 17.41 -1.55 -7.54
CA ASN A 271 16.84 -2.44 -6.53
C ASN A 271 15.36 -2.62 -6.81
N ASP A 272 15.04 -3.49 -7.75
CA ASP A 272 13.70 -3.65 -8.28
C ASP A 272 13.17 -5.07 -8.06
N LYS A 273 11.87 -5.21 -8.17
CA LYS A 273 11.13 -6.47 -8.20
C LYS A 273 10.30 -6.50 -9.48
N THR A 274 10.26 -7.65 -10.14
CA THR A 274 9.37 -7.90 -11.26
C THR A 274 8.30 -8.90 -10.86
N SER A 275 7.05 -8.54 -11.07
CA SER A 275 5.90 -9.45 -10.98
C SER A 275 5.47 -9.86 -12.38
N LEU A 276 5.25 -11.14 -12.57
CA LEU A 276 4.80 -11.73 -13.83
C LEU A 276 3.81 -12.85 -13.61
N MET A 277 3.09 -13.22 -14.66
CA MET A 277 2.27 -14.42 -14.68
C MET A 277 2.56 -15.24 -15.93
N PHE A 278 2.41 -16.56 -15.82
CA PHE A 278 2.54 -17.50 -16.94
C PHE A 278 1.63 -18.70 -16.75
N SER A 279 1.41 -19.47 -17.81
CA SER A 279 0.79 -20.79 -17.74
C SER A 279 1.67 -21.84 -18.40
N VAL A 280 1.51 -23.08 -17.98
CA VAL A 280 2.26 -24.22 -18.50
C VAL A 280 1.31 -25.27 -19.07
N GLN A 281 1.80 -26.11 -19.95
CA GLN A 281 1.07 -27.29 -20.39
C GLN A 281 0.94 -28.28 -19.23
N ASP A 282 -0.18 -29.01 -19.16
CA ASP A 282 -0.38 -30.06 -18.18
C ASP A 282 0.45 -31.30 -18.59
N ARG A 283 1.69 -31.34 -18.09
CA ARG A 283 2.64 -32.45 -18.25
C ARG A 283 3.58 -32.54 -17.08
N VAL A 284 4.13 -33.73 -16.86
CA VAL A 284 5.12 -33.97 -15.80
C VAL A 284 6.32 -33.06 -15.99
N GLY A 285 6.72 -32.36 -14.90
CA GLY A 285 7.88 -31.48 -14.87
C GLY A 285 7.67 -30.08 -15.48
N ALA A 286 6.51 -29.75 -16.06
CA ALA A 286 6.29 -28.49 -16.77
C ALA A 286 6.61 -27.23 -15.94
N LEU A 287 6.13 -27.20 -14.70
CA LEU A 287 6.43 -26.09 -13.79
C LEU A 287 7.92 -26.04 -13.43
N HIS A 288 8.53 -27.19 -13.11
CA HIS A 288 9.96 -27.28 -12.80
C HIS A 288 10.82 -26.72 -13.95
N ASP A 289 10.57 -27.17 -15.17
CA ASP A 289 11.33 -26.73 -16.36
C ASP A 289 11.18 -25.21 -16.56
N SER A 290 9.99 -24.68 -16.34
CA SER A 290 9.69 -23.25 -16.45
C SER A 290 10.48 -22.40 -15.43
N ILE A 291 10.39 -22.76 -14.14
CA ILE A 291 11.08 -21.98 -13.08
C ILE A 291 12.59 -22.21 -13.03
N ALA A 292 13.12 -23.29 -13.66
CA ALA A 292 14.55 -23.52 -13.78
C ALA A 292 15.29 -22.37 -14.49
N SER A 293 14.60 -21.59 -15.33
CA SER A 293 15.13 -20.39 -15.97
C SER A 293 15.66 -19.38 -14.96
N PHE A 294 14.97 -19.17 -13.84
CA PHE A 294 15.40 -18.22 -12.79
C PHE A 294 16.70 -18.69 -12.12
N LYS A 295 16.81 -19.97 -11.80
CA LYS A 295 18.05 -20.58 -11.28
C LYS A 295 19.19 -20.43 -12.26
N LYS A 296 18.98 -20.72 -13.55
CA LYS A 296 19.98 -20.64 -14.63
C LYS A 296 20.61 -19.25 -14.71
N PHE A 297 19.82 -18.21 -14.55
CA PHE A 297 20.26 -16.80 -14.59
C PHE A 297 20.52 -16.18 -13.22
N LYS A 298 20.53 -16.98 -12.14
CA LYS A 298 20.80 -16.53 -10.74
C LYS A 298 19.86 -15.42 -10.29
N ILE A 299 18.57 -15.58 -10.58
CA ILE A 299 17.50 -14.65 -10.15
C ILE A 299 16.76 -15.28 -8.98
N ASN A 300 16.63 -14.55 -7.89
CA ASN A 300 15.86 -14.99 -6.75
C ASN A 300 14.36 -14.76 -6.97
N MET A 301 13.57 -15.82 -6.89
CA MET A 301 12.12 -15.74 -6.80
C MET A 301 11.74 -15.49 -5.34
N THR A 302 10.90 -14.50 -5.09
CA THR A 302 10.46 -14.13 -3.75
C THR A 302 9.04 -14.59 -3.46
N LYS A 303 8.27 -14.94 -4.50
CA LYS A 303 6.91 -15.45 -4.39
C LYS A 303 6.55 -16.33 -5.56
N ILE A 304 5.74 -17.33 -5.33
CA ILE A 304 4.97 -18.07 -6.33
C ILE A 304 3.58 -18.35 -5.81
N GLU A 305 2.57 -18.08 -6.60
CA GLU A 305 1.15 -18.32 -6.32
C GLU A 305 0.52 -19.01 -7.52
N SER A 306 -0.22 -20.07 -7.32
CA SER A 306 -0.95 -20.78 -8.37
C SER A 306 -2.46 -20.51 -8.30
N ARG A 307 -3.06 -20.19 -9.45
CA ARG A 307 -4.50 -19.89 -9.54
C ARG A 307 -5.14 -20.68 -10.68
N PRO A 308 -6.30 -21.34 -10.49
CA PRO A 308 -7.02 -21.95 -11.60
C PRO A 308 -7.41 -20.87 -12.62
N SER A 309 -7.28 -21.19 -13.92
CA SER A 309 -7.56 -20.23 -15.01
C SER A 309 -9.02 -19.81 -15.09
N LYS A 310 -9.92 -20.62 -14.56
CA LYS A 310 -11.39 -20.51 -14.72
C LYS A 310 -11.88 -20.52 -16.18
N LYS A 311 -10.96 -20.60 -17.15
CA LYS A 311 -11.26 -20.69 -18.60
C LYS A 311 -11.31 -22.12 -19.06
N LYS A 312 -10.46 -22.99 -18.48
CA LYS A 312 -10.39 -24.41 -18.77
C LYS A 312 -10.16 -25.20 -17.50
N ALA A 313 -10.83 -26.34 -17.34
CA ALA A 313 -10.62 -27.24 -16.21
C ALA A 313 -9.15 -27.67 -16.14
N TRP A 314 -8.59 -27.65 -14.93
CA TRP A 314 -7.21 -28.07 -14.63
C TRP A 314 -6.10 -27.24 -15.29
N GLU A 315 -6.41 -26.08 -15.87
CA GLU A 315 -5.43 -25.10 -16.31
C GLU A 315 -5.14 -24.09 -15.18
N TYR A 316 -3.86 -23.80 -14.96
CA TYR A 316 -3.40 -22.90 -13.89
C TYR A 316 -2.60 -21.75 -14.43
N TYR A 317 -2.77 -20.58 -13.82
CA TYR A 317 -1.87 -19.45 -13.92
C TYR A 317 -0.93 -19.44 -12.72
N PHE A 318 0.35 -19.20 -12.98
CA PHE A 318 1.36 -19.03 -11.96
C PHE A 318 1.78 -17.57 -11.92
N PHE A 319 1.60 -16.96 -10.76
CA PHE A 319 2.04 -15.61 -10.49
C PHE A 319 3.37 -15.69 -9.74
N VAL A 320 4.38 -14.98 -10.22
CA VAL A 320 5.74 -15.02 -9.67
C VAL A 320 6.26 -13.61 -9.45
N ASP A 321 6.87 -13.40 -8.29
CA ASP A 321 7.70 -12.23 -8.04
C ASP A 321 9.16 -12.64 -8.05
N CYS A 322 10.03 -11.90 -8.73
CA CYS A 322 11.46 -12.10 -8.74
C CYS A 322 12.22 -10.78 -8.56
N LEU A 323 13.44 -10.86 -8.03
CA LEU A 323 14.32 -9.70 -7.87
C LEU A 323 14.92 -9.27 -9.20
N GLY A 324 15.00 -7.96 -9.41
CA GLY A 324 15.50 -7.29 -10.60
C GLY A 324 14.39 -6.73 -11.48
N HIS A 325 14.75 -5.77 -12.33
CA HIS A 325 13.85 -5.15 -13.30
C HIS A 325 13.75 -5.98 -14.58
N CYS A 326 12.59 -6.02 -15.22
CA CYS A 326 12.40 -6.80 -16.47
C CYS A 326 13.34 -6.36 -17.62
N ASP A 327 13.83 -5.12 -17.61
CA ASP A 327 14.82 -4.62 -18.57
C ASP A 327 16.28 -4.90 -18.18
N ASP A 328 16.54 -5.50 -17.03
CA ASP A 328 17.87 -5.96 -16.67
C ASP A 328 18.27 -7.12 -17.57
N GLY A 329 19.50 -7.10 -18.09
CA GLY A 329 19.97 -8.11 -19.06
C GLY A 329 19.84 -9.55 -18.57
N ARG A 330 20.01 -9.80 -17.26
CA ARG A 330 19.83 -11.14 -16.66
C ARG A 330 18.35 -11.53 -16.59
N VAL A 331 17.48 -10.61 -16.13
CA VAL A 331 16.04 -10.85 -16.02
C VAL A 331 15.43 -11.06 -17.41
N LYS A 332 15.79 -10.21 -18.38
CA LYS A 332 15.34 -10.34 -19.77
C LYS A 332 15.71 -11.69 -20.38
N LYS A 333 16.93 -12.19 -20.12
CA LYS A 333 17.35 -13.53 -20.57
C LYS A 333 16.56 -14.65 -19.88
N ALA A 334 16.29 -14.52 -18.58
CA ALA A 334 15.49 -15.50 -17.84
C ALA A 334 14.04 -15.54 -18.33
N LEU A 335 13.44 -14.39 -18.57
CA LEU A 335 12.08 -14.29 -19.13
C LEU A 335 11.99 -14.86 -20.54
N GLY A 336 13.02 -14.63 -21.38
CA GLY A 336 13.11 -15.24 -22.71
C GLY A 336 13.28 -16.76 -22.69
N GLU A 337 13.98 -17.29 -21.68
CA GLU A 337 14.05 -18.75 -21.48
C GLU A 337 12.75 -19.32 -20.92
N LEU A 338 12.14 -18.67 -19.92
CA LEU A 338 10.84 -19.02 -19.37
C LEU A 338 9.77 -19.15 -20.49
N ALA A 339 9.76 -18.21 -21.41
CA ALA A 339 8.79 -18.19 -22.53
C ALA A 339 8.88 -19.43 -23.43
N LYS A 340 10.03 -20.14 -23.48
CA LYS A 340 10.18 -21.38 -24.26
C LYS A 340 9.48 -22.58 -23.61
N HIS A 341 9.25 -22.51 -22.31
CA HIS A 341 8.69 -23.61 -21.48
C HIS A 341 7.25 -23.35 -21.04
N THR A 342 6.67 -22.22 -21.47
CA THR A 342 5.34 -21.76 -21.03
C THR A 342 4.43 -21.56 -22.23
N MET A 343 3.11 -21.56 -22.01
CA MET A 343 2.11 -21.27 -23.05
C MET A 343 2.06 -19.75 -23.35
N PHE A 344 2.23 -18.94 -22.31
CA PHE A 344 2.41 -17.49 -22.39
C PHE A 344 3.15 -16.98 -21.15
N VAL A 345 3.72 -15.77 -21.27
CA VAL A 345 4.28 -14.99 -20.17
C VAL A 345 3.75 -13.57 -20.26
N LYS A 346 3.22 -13.04 -19.16
CA LYS A 346 2.75 -11.66 -19.05
C LYS A 346 3.49 -10.96 -17.91
N ILE A 347 4.22 -9.88 -18.23
CA ILE A 347 4.83 -9.02 -17.21
C ILE A 347 3.73 -8.12 -16.65
N LEU A 348 3.49 -8.24 -15.35
CA LEU A 348 2.52 -7.44 -14.61
C LEU A 348 3.09 -6.09 -14.20
N GLY A 349 4.41 -6.02 -13.96
CA GLY A 349 5.12 -4.80 -13.66
C GLY A 349 6.52 -5.04 -13.13
N SER A 350 7.36 -4.01 -13.22
CA SER A 350 8.64 -3.93 -12.52
C SER A 350 8.67 -2.61 -11.73
N TYR A 351 9.05 -2.67 -10.47
CA TYR A 351 8.89 -1.55 -9.54
C TYR A 351 9.93 -1.62 -8.42
N PRO A 352 10.21 -0.49 -7.72
CA PRO A 352 11.15 -0.46 -6.61
C PRO A 352 10.84 -1.53 -5.57
N ASN A 353 11.85 -2.30 -5.18
CA ASN A 353 11.74 -3.30 -4.15
C ASN A 353 11.81 -2.60 -2.78
N VAL A 354 10.67 -2.45 -2.13
CA VAL A 354 10.57 -1.97 -0.76
C VAL A 354 10.66 -3.18 0.15
N ASN A 355 11.79 -3.32 0.84
CA ASN A 355 11.89 -4.26 1.94
C ASN A 355 10.97 -3.77 3.05
N GLY A 356 10.08 -4.63 3.55
CA GLY A 356 9.19 -4.37 4.64
C GLY A 356 9.90 -4.11 5.95
#